data_b14a340147ecd645b0d88663151bb3c8
#
_entry.id   b14a340147ecd645b0d88663151bb3c8
#
_cell.length_a   1.000
_cell.length_b   1.000
_cell.length_c   1.000
_cell.angle_alpha   90.00
_cell.angle_beta   90.00
_cell.angle_gamma   90.00
#
_symmetry.space_group_name_H-M   'P 1'
#
loop_
_entity.id
_entity.type
_entity.pdbx_description
1 polymer ?
#
loop_
_entity_poly.entity_id
_entity_poly.type
_entity_poly.pdbx_seq_one_letter_code
_entity_poly.pdbx_strand_id
1 'polypeptide(L)'
;MSAIVDVIAREILDSRGNPTIEADVVLESGVSGRAAVPSGASTGSKEAIELRDGDAKRYLGKGVLRAVENVNTEICEAILGLDATEQGLIDKSLVALDGTDNKARLGANAILAVSCAVAKAAAEESSLPLYRYLGGAGEMQLPVPLMNVINGGAHANNKIDLQEFMLVPLGAPTFREALRYGAEVFHTLKKLIDARGMPTTVGDEGGFAPDLPSNESALQLLVEAIDKAGYEPGRDIALALDCAASEYYVDGAYRLEGENRVLTPPQMIDVLATWCGKYPIVSIEDGMSEHDWDGWKALTERLGRDVQLVGDDIFCTDTRILKQGIAKGVANSILIKINQIGTLSETFAAISMANRARYTAVVSHRSGETEDTIIADIAVGANAGQIKTGSLSRSDRIAKYNQLLRIEEDLGDAASYPGRDAFFNLA
;
A
#
# COMPACT_ATOMS: atom_id res chain seq x y z
N MET A 1 -11.21 30.69 -9.48
CA MET A 1 -10.09 31.13 -8.61
C MET A 1 -9.86 30.05 -7.57
N SER A 2 -8.62 29.61 -7.46
CA SER A 2 -8.17 28.42 -6.71
C SER A 2 -7.99 28.65 -5.19
N ALA A 3 -8.39 29.83 -4.68
CA ALA A 3 -8.29 30.10 -3.24
C ALA A 3 -9.24 29.21 -2.45
N ILE A 4 -8.72 28.61 -1.37
CA ILE A 4 -9.50 27.79 -0.44
C ILE A 4 -10.40 28.72 0.39
N VAL A 5 -11.70 28.45 0.41
CA VAL A 5 -12.69 29.26 1.15
C VAL A 5 -13.31 28.49 2.31
N ASP A 6 -13.26 27.15 2.32
CA ASP A 6 -13.75 26.33 3.41
C ASP A 6 -13.11 24.96 3.44
N VAL A 7 -13.00 24.35 4.63
CA VAL A 7 -12.55 22.97 4.86
C VAL A 7 -13.45 22.32 5.89
N ILE A 8 -14.13 21.25 5.50
CA ILE A 8 -15.12 20.56 6.33
C ILE A 8 -14.76 19.10 6.47
N ALA A 9 -14.57 18.61 7.69
CA ALA A 9 -14.33 17.20 7.95
C ALA A 9 -15.48 16.55 8.70
N ARG A 10 -15.56 15.22 8.54
CA ARG A 10 -16.49 14.35 9.25
C ARG A 10 -15.86 13.00 9.58
N GLU A 11 -16.45 12.34 10.57
CA GLU A 11 -16.15 10.95 10.86
C GLU A 11 -16.99 10.04 9.95
N ILE A 12 -16.35 9.08 9.30
CA ILE A 12 -16.98 8.02 8.49
C ILE A 12 -16.47 6.65 8.98
N LEU A 13 -16.94 5.55 8.38
CA LEU A 13 -16.45 4.20 8.70
C LEU A 13 -15.53 3.67 7.60
N ASP A 14 -14.47 2.99 8.02
CA ASP A 14 -13.59 2.22 7.13
C ASP A 14 -14.19 0.84 6.79
N SER A 15 -13.50 0.08 5.93
CA SER A 15 -13.91 -1.27 5.48
C SER A 15 -14.00 -2.32 6.60
N ARG A 16 -13.47 -2.01 7.79
CA ARG A 16 -13.54 -2.85 8.99
C ARG A 16 -14.62 -2.37 9.97
N GLY A 17 -15.36 -1.30 9.63
CA GLY A 17 -16.35 -0.67 10.51
C GLY A 17 -15.73 0.16 11.63
N ASN A 18 -14.45 0.54 11.55
CA ASN A 18 -13.84 1.47 12.47
C ASN A 18 -13.98 2.91 11.94
N PRO A 19 -14.09 3.92 12.84
CA PRO A 19 -14.09 5.31 12.43
C PRO A 19 -12.80 5.70 11.72
N THR A 20 -12.95 6.53 10.69
CA THR A 20 -11.88 7.26 10.03
C THR A 20 -12.37 8.66 9.64
N ILE A 21 -11.48 9.48 9.08
CA ILE A 21 -11.77 10.86 8.74
C ILE A 21 -11.94 11.03 7.22
N GLU A 22 -12.92 11.84 6.83
CA GLU A 22 -13.12 12.36 5.47
C GLU A 22 -13.15 13.88 5.53
N ALA A 23 -12.50 14.55 4.57
CA ALA A 23 -12.51 16.01 4.45
C ALA A 23 -12.94 16.46 3.06
N ASP A 24 -13.69 17.57 3.02
CA ASP A 24 -13.99 18.36 1.83
C ASP A 24 -13.19 19.66 1.88
N VAL A 25 -12.56 20.04 0.77
CA VAL A 25 -11.97 21.37 0.55
C VAL A 25 -12.77 22.06 -0.53
N VAL A 26 -13.23 23.30 -0.23
CA VAL A 26 -14.05 24.11 -1.16
C VAL A 26 -13.25 25.32 -1.62
N LEU A 27 -13.27 25.57 -2.93
CA LEU A 27 -12.59 26.70 -3.57
C LEU A 27 -13.56 27.86 -3.85
N GLU A 28 -13.01 29.05 -4.03
CA GLU A 28 -13.79 30.27 -4.35
C GLU A 28 -14.62 30.14 -5.64
N SER A 29 -14.20 29.30 -6.58
CA SER A 29 -14.95 28.96 -7.79
C SER A 29 -16.22 28.13 -7.53
N GLY A 30 -16.36 27.55 -6.33
CA GLY A 30 -17.38 26.56 -5.99
C GLY A 30 -16.97 25.11 -6.25
N VAL A 31 -15.81 24.87 -6.84
CA VAL A 31 -15.24 23.53 -6.97
C VAL A 31 -14.88 22.97 -5.59
N SER A 32 -15.04 21.67 -5.41
CA SER A 32 -14.66 20.98 -4.17
C SER A 32 -13.93 19.67 -4.43
N GLY A 33 -13.00 19.32 -3.53
CA GLY A 33 -12.35 18.03 -3.51
C GLY A 33 -12.65 17.30 -2.21
N ARG A 34 -12.91 15.98 -2.29
CA ARG A 34 -13.19 15.12 -1.12
C ARG A 34 -12.19 14.00 -1.02
N ALA A 35 -11.67 13.75 0.17
CA ALA A 35 -10.78 12.63 0.42
C ALA A 35 -11.06 11.95 1.76
N ALA A 36 -10.98 10.62 1.77
CA ALA A 36 -11.08 9.79 2.96
C ALA A 36 -9.76 9.05 3.22
N VAL A 37 -9.39 8.91 4.49
CA VAL A 37 -8.08 8.38 4.90
C VAL A 37 -8.18 6.91 5.29
N PRO A 38 -7.26 6.04 4.82
CA PRO A 38 -7.16 4.66 5.25
C PRO A 38 -6.53 4.52 6.64
N SER A 39 -6.68 3.35 7.27
CA SER A 39 -6.16 3.03 8.60
C SER A 39 -5.50 1.65 8.64
N GLY A 40 -4.33 1.50 9.27
CA GLY A 40 -3.63 0.22 9.40
C GLY A 40 -4.21 -0.70 10.48
N ALA A 41 -3.95 -2.02 10.37
CA ALA A 41 -4.12 -3.00 11.45
C ALA A 41 -2.78 -3.24 12.15
N SER A 42 -1.75 -3.67 11.41
CA SER A 42 -0.36 -3.64 11.81
C SER A 42 0.21 -2.25 11.47
N THR A 43 1.10 -1.74 12.30
CA THR A 43 1.71 -0.41 12.11
C THR A 43 3.18 -0.47 12.46
N GLY A 44 4.03 0.03 11.57
CA GLY A 44 5.45 0.24 11.86
C GLY A 44 5.64 1.22 13.03
N SER A 45 6.62 0.97 13.86
CA SER A 45 6.85 1.76 15.09
C SER A 45 7.16 3.23 14.84
N LYS A 46 7.49 3.59 13.61
CA LYS A 46 7.90 4.94 13.19
C LYS A 46 6.88 5.65 12.30
N GLU A 47 5.68 5.09 12.13
CA GLU A 47 4.61 5.76 11.39
C GLU A 47 4.18 7.07 12.04
N ALA A 48 3.73 8.02 11.22
CA ALA A 48 3.05 9.20 11.72
C ALA A 48 1.76 8.82 12.46
N ILE A 49 1.42 9.59 13.49
CA ILE A 49 0.37 9.21 14.45
C ILE A 49 -1.02 9.42 13.85
N GLU A 50 -1.80 8.35 13.77
CA GLU A 50 -3.24 8.41 13.59
C GLU A 50 -3.90 8.87 14.90
N LEU A 51 -4.47 10.07 14.93
CA LEU A 51 -5.08 10.61 16.13
C LEU A 51 -6.43 9.95 16.39
N ARG A 52 -6.52 9.25 17.53
CA ARG A 52 -7.73 8.60 18.05
C ARG A 52 -8.19 9.28 19.33
N ASP A 53 -9.50 9.27 19.58
CA ASP A 53 -10.10 9.95 20.74
C ASP A 53 -9.75 9.27 22.07
N GLY A 54 -9.61 7.94 22.08
CA GLY A 54 -9.31 7.15 23.28
C GLY A 54 -10.51 6.99 24.24
N ASP A 55 -11.69 7.49 23.89
CA ASP A 55 -12.91 7.32 24.71
C ASP A 55 -13.49 5.90 24.51
N ALA A 56 -13.26 5.03 25.51
CA ALA A 56 -13.72 3.64 25.47
C ALA A 56 -15.26 3.48 25.33
N LYS A 57 -16.04 4.53 25.65
CA LYS A 57 -17.51 4.51 25.53
C LYS A 57 -17.99 4.79 24.11
N ARG A 58 -17.10 5.27 23.24
CA ARG A 58 -17.41 5.61 21.86
C ARG A 58 -16.47 4.86 20.91
N TYR A 59 -17.02 4.00 20.04
CA TYR A 59 -16.26 3.14 19.12
C TYR A 59 -15.09 2.39 19.79
N LEU A 60 -15.25 1.99 21.03
CA LEU A 60 -14.22 1.26 21.79
C LEU A 60 -12.86 2.00 21.86
N GLY A 61 -12.89 3.33 21.90
CA GLY A 61 -11.69 4.18 21.91
C GLY A 61 -11.18 4.61 20.55
N LYS A 62 -11.76 4.08 19.45
CA LYS A 62 -11.26 4.31 18.08
C LYS A 62 -11.87 5.53 17.38
N GLY A 63 -12.72 6.34 18.04
CA GLY A 63 -13.30 7.55 17.47
C GLY A 63 -12.23 8.54 16.97
N VAL A 64 -12.60 9.43 16.04
CA VAL A 64 -11.69 10.42 15.43
C VAL A 64 -12.23 11.86 15.50
N LEU A 65 -13.14 12.14 16.43
CA LEU A 65 -13.74 13.48 16.56
C LEU A 65 -12.70 14.57 16.87
N ARG A 66 -11.63 14.26 17.59
CA ARG A 66 -10.53 15.22 17.82
C ARG A 66 -9.82 15.58 16.51
N ALA A 67 -9.57 14.60 15.65
CA ALA A 67 -8.99 14.86 14.33
C ALA A 67 -9.96 15.68 13.45
N VAL A 68 -11.26 15.38 13.50
CA VAL A 68 -12.31 16.15 12.81
C VAL A 68 -12.35 17.61 13.32
N GLU A 69 -12.30 17.81 14.64
CA GLU A 69 -12.27 19.15 15.23
C GLU A 69 -11.05 19.93 14.78
N ASN A 70 -9.85 19.30 14.79
CA ASN A 70 -8.62 19.94 14.33
C ASN A 70 -8.74 20.41 12.87
N VAL A 71 -9.38 19.61 11.99
CA VAL A 71 -9.61 20.04 10.60
C VAL A 71 -10.60 21.20 10.52
N ASN A 72 -11.73 21.10 11.23
CA ASN A 72 -12.81 22.10 11.16
C ASN A 72 -12.45 23.43 11.84
N THR A 73 -11.34 23.50 12.59
CA THR A 73 -10.88 24.70 13.30
C THR A 73 -9.52 25.15 12.81
N GLU A 74 -8.44 24.78 13.53
CA GLU A 74 -7.12 25.37 13.31
C GLU A 74 -6.47 25.01 11.95
N ILE A 75 -6.74 23.81 11.39
CA ILE A 75 -6.26 23.47 10.04
C ILE A 75 -6.99 24.33 9.01
N CYS A 76 -8.33 24.40 9.09
CA CYS A 76 -9.12 25.28 8.21
C CYS A 76 -8.62 26.72 8.26
N GLU A 77 -8.51 27.31 9.45
CA GLU A 77 -8.03 28.69 9.63
C GLU A 77 -6.63 28.92 9.03
N ALA A 78 -5.75 27.94 9.13
CA ALA A 78 -4.35 28.06 8.66
C ALA A 78 -4.20 28.05 7.14
N ILE A 79 -5.16 27.48 6.39
CA ILE A 79 -5.06 27.35 4.94
C ILE A 79 -6.12 28.16 4.17
N LEU A 80 -7.04 28.82 4.85
CA LEU A 80 -8.00 29.74 4.20
C LEU A 80 -7.27 30.81 3.38
N GLY A 81 -7.73 31.02 2.15
CA GLY A 81 -7.17 32.00 1.21
C GLY A 81 -5.89 31.53 0.49
N LEU A 82 -5.31 30.37 0.85
CA LEU A 82 -4.20 29.81 0.09
C LEU A 82 -4.70 29.28 -1.27
N ASP A 83 -3.82 29.31 -2.25
CA ASP A 83 -4.05 28.73 -3.56
C ASP A 83 -3.95 27.20 -3.50
N ALA A 84 -5.04 26.49 -3.82
CA ALA A 84 -5.08 25.03 -3.80
C ALA A 84 -4.06 24.37 -4.76
N THR A 85 -3.60 25.07 -5.79
CA THR A 85 -2.58 24.55 -6.72
C THR A 85 -1.18 24.51 -6.11
N GLU A 86 -0.96 25.21 -5.00
CA GLU A 86 0.32 25.26 -4.28
C GLU A 86 0.44 24.14 -3.23
N GLN A 87 0.21 22.88 -3.65
CA GLN A 87 0.21 21.70 -2.77
C GLN A 87 1.40 21.67 -1.79
N GLY A 88 2.59 21.91 -2.29
CA GLY A 88 3.81 21.88 -1.48
C GLY A 88 3.83 22.94 -0.36
N LEU A 89 3.25 24.13 -0.61
CA LEU A 89 3.12 25.18 0.40
C LEU A 89 2.09 24.80 1.45
N ILE A 90 0.95 24.26 1.03
CA ILE A 90 -0.13 23.84 1.93
C ILE A 90 0.36 22.71 2.83
N ASP A 91 0.94 21.63 2.28
CA ASP A 91 1.45 20.51 3.05
C ASP A 91 2.51 20.97 4.06
N LYS A 92 3.43 21.84 3.64
CA LYS A 92 4.43 22.42 4.53
C LYS A 92 3.82 23.24 5.64
N SER A 93 2.75 24.00 5.37
CA SER A 93 2.03 24.78 6.38
C SER A 93 1.36 23.87 7.40
N LEU A 94 0.73 22.77 6.94
CA LEU A 94 0.10 21.77 7.81
C LEU A 94 1.11 21.07 8.73
N VAL A 95 2.27 20.67 8.20
CA VAL A 95 3.35 20.05 8.96
C VAL A 95 3.92 21.04 9.97
N ALA A 96 4.12 22.31 9.60
CA ALA A 96 4.62 23.35 10.50
C ALA A 96 3.59 23.70 11.58
N LEU A 97 2.29 23.67 11.25
CA LEU A 97 1.21 23.89 12.19
C LEU A 97 1.19 22.78 13.26
N ASP A 98 1.35 21.51 12.87
CA ASP A 98 1.46 20.41 13.84
C ASP A 98 2.68 20.56 14.74
N GLY A 99 3.83 20.83 14.18
CA GLY A 99 5.08 21.16 14.89
C GLY A 99 5.71 19.97 15.63
N THR A 100 5.22 18.74 15.45
CA THR A 100 5.80 17.50 16.00
C THR A 100 6.44 16.66 14.90
N ASP A 101 7.42 15.81 15.26
CA ASP A 101 8.15 14.99 14.28
C ASP A 101 7.28 13.93 13.58
N ASN A 102 6.19 13.50 14.24
CA ASN A 102 5.33 12.41 13.80
C ASN A 102 3.85 12.80 13.68
N LYS A 103 3.54 14.09 13.59
CA LYS A 103 2.17 14.63 13.45
C LYS A 103 1.23 14.25 14.61
N ALA A 104 1.78 14.10 15.82
CA ALA A 104 1.03 13.63 16.99
C ALA A 104 0.04 14.67 17.54
N ARG A 105 0.21 15.96 17.25
CA ARG A 105 -0.64 17.04 17.80
C ARG A 105 -1.97 17.15 17.06
N LEU A 106 -1.93 17.28 15.76
CA LEU A 106 -3.13 17.39 14.91
C LEU A 106 -3.66 16.04 14.43
N GLY A 107 -2.75 15.08 14.25
CA GLY A 107 -3.00 13.77 13.68
C GLY A 107 -2.64 13.69 12.19
N ALA A 108 -1.85 12.67 11.83
CA ALA A 108 -1.52 12.42 10.43
C ALA A 108 -2.77 12.16 9.59
N ASN A 109 -3.81 11.54 10.16
CA ASN A 109 -5.10 11.34 9.50
C ASN A 109 -5.81 12.66 9.18
N ALA A 110 -5.83 13.64 10.08
CA ALA A 110 -6.39 14.96 9.84
C ALA A 110 -5.64 15.70 8.73
N ILE A 111 -4.30 15.72 8.81
CA ILE A 111 -3.42 16.37 7.84
C ILE A 111 -3.57 15.73 6.47
N LEU A 112 -3.54 14.41 6.38
CA LEU A 112 -3.64 13.69 5.11
C LEU A 112 -5.00 13.88 4.43
N ALA A 113 -6.10 13.86 5.19
CA ALA A 113 -7.43 14.08 4.62
C ALA A 113 -7.48 15.41 3.88
N VAL A 114 -6.95 16.48 4.48
CA VAL A 114 -6.88 17.81 3.88
C VAL A 114 -5.91 17.85 2.71
N SER A 115 -4.70 17.30 2.84
CA SER A 115 -3.70 17.25 1.77
C SER A 115 -4.27 16.59 0.50
N CYS A 116 -4.96 15.45 0.65
CA CYS A 116 -5.58 14.73 -0.46
C CYS A 116 -6.79 15.49 -1.04
N ALA A 117 -7.64 16.09 -0.19
CA ALA A 117 -8.81 16.85 -0.64
C ALA A 117 -8.40 18.12 -1.42
N VAL A 118 -7.33 18.81 -1.00
CA VAL A 118 -6.74 19.93 -1.73
C VAL A 118 -6.29 19.52 -3.12
N ALA A 119 -5.55 18.42 -3.26
CA ALA A 119 -5.10 17.93 -4.56
C ALA A 119 -6.27 17.62 -5.51
N LYS A 120 -7.35 17.02 -4.98
CA LYS A 120 -8.56 16.72 -5.76
C LYS A 120 -9.30 17.99 -6.17
N ALA A 121 -9.43 18.98 -5.26
CA ALA A 121 -10.02 20.27 -5.60
C ALA A 121 -9.20 21.01 -6.66
N ALA A 122 -7.89 21.03 -6.54
CA ALA A 122 -6.98 21.68 -7.50
C ALA A 122 -7.01 21.00 -8.87
N ALA A 123 -7.10 19.67 -8.92
CA ALA A 123 -7.24 18.92 -10.17
C ALA A 123 -8.54 19.29 -10.89
N GLU A 124 -9.67 19.30 -10.17
CA GLU A 124 -10.98 19.67 -10.70
C GLU A 124 -11.02 21.14 -11.18
N GLU A 125 -10.45 22.07 -10.39
CA GLU A 125 -10.31 23.49 -10.77
C GLU A 125 -9.48 23.65 -12.05
N SER A 126 -8.46 22.81 -12.22
CA SER A 126 -7.62 22.78 -13.41
C SER A 126 -8.24 22.05 -14.59
N SER A 127 -9.44 21.48 -14.42
CA SER A 127 -10.12 20.62 -15.40
C SER A 127 -9.27 19.44 -15.87
N LEU A 128 -8.50 18.86 -14.95
CA LEU A 128 -7.63 17.70 -15.20
C LEU A 128 -8.08 16.51 -14.34
N PRO A 129 -8.06 15.27 -14.87
CA PRO A 129 -8.12 14.08 -14.03
C PRO A 129 -6.98 14.12 -13.00
N LEU A 130 -7.23 13.58 -11.79
CA LEU A 130 -6.28 13.68 -10.68
C LEU A 130 -4.90 13.10 -11.04
N TYR A 131 -4.84 11.94 -11.68
CA TYR A 131 -3.56 11.33 -12.08
C TYR A 131 -2.74 12.23 -13.02
N ARG A 132 -3.40 12.99 -13.93
CA ARG A 132 -2.71 13.95 -14.81
C ARG A 132 -2.26 15.19 -14.07
N TYR A 133 -3.08 15.69 -13.16
CA TYR A 133 -2.72 16.82 -12.30
C TYR A 133 -1.47 16.49 -11.47
N LEU A 134 -1.41 15.29 -10.88
CA LEU A 134 -0.28 14.83 -10.07
C LEU A 134 0.96 14.53 -10.91
N GLY A 135 0.80 13.97 -12.12
CA GLY A 135 1.92 13.52 -12.96
C GLY A 135 2.47 14.56 -13.93
N GLY A 136 1.73 15.64 -14.16
CA GLY A 136 2.12 16.69 -15.10
C GLY A 136 2.16 16.20 -16.55
N ALA A 137 3.20 16.60 -17.31
CA ALA A 137 3.33 16.32 -18.74
C ALA A 137 4.16 15.06 -19.07
N GLY A 138 4.57 14.30 -18.07
CA GLY A 138 5.37 13.08 -18.25
C GLY A 138 4.58 11.93 -18.87
N GLU A 139 5.30 10.88 -19.29
CA GLU A 139 4.70 9.59 -19.62
C GLU A 139 4.05 8.99 -18.38
N MET A 140 2.89 8.37 -18.54
CA MET A 140 2.11 7.77 -17.47
C MET A 140 1.90 6.30 -17.75
N GLN A 141 2.36 5.44 -16.83
CA GLN A 141 2.22 3.99 -16.93
C GLN A 141 1.17 3.48 -15.95
N LEU A 142 0.40 2.47 -16.38
CA LEU A 142 -0.45 1.70 -15.47
C LEU A 142 0.46 0.84 -14.58
N PRO A 143 0.24 0.82 -13.26
CA PRO A 143 1.09 0.05 -12.35
C PRO A 143 0.84 -1.46 -12.48
N VAL A 144 1.89 -2.26 -12.30
CA VAL A 144 1.75 -3.72 -12.12
C VAL A 144 1.16 -3.98 -10.74
N PRO A 145 0.01 -4.69 -10.65
CA PRO A 145 -0.61 -4.97 -9.36
C PRO A 145 0.01 -6.19 -8.67
N LEU A 146 0.24 -6.06 -7.36
CA LEU A 146 0.54 -7.16 -6.45
C LEU A 146 -0.79 -7.51 -5.74
N MET A 147 -1.44 -8.60 -6.21
CA MET A 147 -2.83 -8.94 -5.84
C MET A 147 -2.84 -9.96 -4.70
N ASN A 148 -3.18 -9.55 -3.49
CA ASN A 148 -3.22 -10.43 -2.33
C ASN A 148 -4.41 -11.42 -2.41
N VAL A 149 -4.15 -12.72 -2.62
CA VAL A 149 -5.19 -13.75 -2.82
C VAL A 149 -5.25 -14.80 -1.71
N ILE A 150 -4.19 -14.93 -0.88
CA ILE A 150 -4.21 -15.74 0.36
C ILE A 150 -3.70 -14.89 1.51
N ASN A 151 -4.48 -14.85 2.59
CA ASN A 151 -4.19 -14.15 3.83
C ASN A 151 -3.76 -15.12 4.94
N GLY A 152 -2.77 -14.69 5.72
CA GLY A 152 -2.34 -15.31 6.97
C GLY A 152 -1.96 -14.24 7.99
N GLY A 153 -1.13 -14.57 8.97
CA GLY A 153 -0.64 -13.65 10.00
C GLY A 153 -1.75 -12.82 10.65
N ALA A 154 -1.53 -11.52 10.78
CA ALA A 154 -2.50 -10.60 11.39
C ALA A 154 -3.79 -10.42 10.56
N HIS A 155 -3.80 -10.82 9.27
CA HIS A 155 -4.94 -10.64 8.37
C HIS A 155 -5.93 -11.82 8.36
N ALA A 156 -5.61 -12.95 9.03
CA ALA A 156 -6.46 -14.13 9.07
C ALA A 156 -6.28 -14.95 10.35
N ASN A 157 -7.36 -15.57 10.82
CA ASN A 157 -7.28 -16.50 11.94
C ASN A 157 -7.06 -17.93 11.42
N ASN A 158 -5.84 -18.24 11.00
CA ASN A 158 -5.40 -19.54 10.50
C ASN A 158 -3.95 -19.83 10.96
N LYS A 159 -3.34 -20.93 10.47
CA LYS A 159 -1.98 -21.35 10.85
C LYS A 159 -0.88 -20.79 9.96
N ILE A 160 -1.21 -19.92 9.02
CA ILE A 160 -0.22 -19.28 8.13
C ILE A 160 0.41 -18.12 8.87
N ASP A 161 1.75 -18.15 9.04
CA ASP A 161 2.48 -17.10 9.75
C ASP A 161 2.69 -15.85 8.88
N LEU A 162 2.98 -16.04 7.57
CA LEU A 162 3.15 -14.95 6.62
C LEU A 162 1.82 -14.27 6.32
N GLN A 163 1.85 -12.94 6.16
CA GLN A 163 0.64 -12.12 6.10
C GLN A 163 -0.07 -12.20 4.76
N GLU A 164 0.68 -12.20 3.63
CA GLU A 164 0.08 -12.14 2.29
C GLU A 164 0.86 -12.96 1.26
N PHE A 165 0.07 -13.62 0.39
CA PHE A 165 0.57 -14.32 -0.79
C PHE A 165 -0.13 -13.73 -2.01
N MET A 166 0.66 -13.14 -2.91
CA MET A 166 0.17 -12.28 -3.99
C MET A 166 0.47 -12.85 -5.37
N LEU A 167 -0.43 -12.56 -6.32
CA LEU A 167 -0.23 -12.77 -7.76
C LEU A 167 0.33 -11.49 -8.39
N VAL A 168 1.27 -11.65 -9.31
CA VAL A 168 1.89 -10.54 -10.05
C VAL A 168 1.83 -10.84 -11.56
N PRO A 169 0.87 -10.28 -12.31
CA PRO A 169 0.62 -10.60 -13.71
C PRO A 169 1.60 -9.89 -14.66
N LEU A 170 2.86 -10.32 -14.65
CA LEU A 170 3.97 -9.72 -15.40
C LEU A 170 3.88 -9.87 -16.91
N GLY A 171 3.23 -10.95 -17.39
CA GLY A 171 3.14 -11.28 -18.81
C GLY A 171 1.91 -10.70 -19.52
N ALA A 172 1.08 -9.96 -18.80
CA ALA A 172 -0.10 -9.34 -19.41
C ALA A 172 0.30 -8.19 -20.35
N PRO A 173 -0.40 -8.01 -21.49
CA PRO A 173 -0.07 -6.94 -22.43
C PRO A 173 -0.64 -5.57 -22.04
N THR A 174 -1.64 -5.52 -21.16
CA THR A 174 -2.33 -4.32 -20.70
C THR A 174 -2.76 -4.49 -19.25
N PHE A 175 -3.10 -3.39 -18.56
CA PHE A 175 -3.63 -3.47 -17.21
C PHE A 175 -4.96 -4.23 -17.13
N ARG A 176 -5.85 -4.02 -18.11
CA ARG A 176 -7.13 -4.74 -18.23
C ARG A 176 -6.91 -6.26 -18.31
N GLU A 177 -5.94 -6.71 -19.08
CA GLU A 177 -5.60 -8.13 -19.17
C GLU A 177 -4.94 -8.62 -17.88
N ALA A 178 -4.09 -7.82 -17.25
CA ALA A 178 -3.50 -8.15 -15.94
C ALA A 178 -4.60 -8.39 -14.88
N LEU A 179 -5.62 -7.53 -14.84
CA LEU A 179 -6.75 -7.69 -13.93
C LEU A 179 -7.58 -8.94 -14.27
N ARG A 180 -7.78 -9.25 -15.57
CA ARG A 180 -8.45 -10.48 -16.01
C ARG A 180 -7.67 -11.72 -15.56
N TYR A 181 -6.36 -11.77 -15.78
CA TYR A 181 -5.50 -12.88 -15.33
C TYR A 181 -5.67 -13.12 -13.83
N GLY A 182 -5.56 -12.06 -13.03
CA GLY A 182 -5.76 -12.17 -11.58
C GLY A 182 -7.14 -12.70 -11.21
N ALA A 183 -8.22 -12.19 -11.82
CA ALA A 183 -9.59 -12.61 -11.52
C ALA A 183 -9.83 -14.09 -11.87
N GLU A 184 -9.31 -14.58 -13.02
CA GLU A 184 -9.45 -15.98 -13.42
C GLU A 184 -8.68 -16.92 -12.48
N VAL A 185 -7.46 -16.53 -12.04
CA VAL A 185 -6.71 -17.30 -11.04
C VAL A 185 -7.41 -17.26 -9.68
N PHE A 186 -7.92 -16.11 -9.23
CA PHE A 186 -8.67 -15.98 -7.98
C PHE A 186 -9.87 -16.91 -7.92
N HIS A 187 -10.67 -16.99 -9.00
CA HIS A 187 -11.82 -17.91 -9.07
C HIS A 187 -11.40 -19.37 -9.18
N THR A 188 -10.27 -19.67 -9.82
CA THR A 188 -9.70 -21.02 -9.87
C THR A 188 -9.19 -21.44 -8.50
N LEU A 189 -8.49 -20.55 -7.79
CA LEU A 189 -8.05 -20.75 -6.42
C LEU A 189 -9.22 -21.03 -5.48
N LYS A 190 -10.33 -20.30 -5.61
CA LYS A 190 -11.56 -20.57 -4.84
C LYS A 190 -12.04 -21.99 -5.03
N LYS A 191 -12.13 -22.48 -6.27
CA LYS A 191 -12.55 -23.85 -6.56
C LYS A 191 -11.60 -24.90 -5.96
N LEU A 192 -10.28 -24.63 -5.97
CA LEU A 192 -9.29 -25.53 -5.38
C LEU A 192 -9.37 -25.61 -3.86
N ILE A 193 -9.63 -24.49 -3.19
CA ILE A 193 -9.85 -24.43 -1.75
C ILE A 193 -11.11 -25.19 -1.37
N ASP A 194 -12.22 -24.95 -2.09
CA ASP A 194 -13.50 -25.63 -1.87
C ASP A 194 -13.40 -27.14 -2.09
N ALA A 195 -12.73 -27.57 -3.17
CA ALA A 195 -12.50 -28.99 -3.48
C ALA A 195 -11.66 -29.73 -2.40
N ARG A 196 -10.88 -28.99 -1.62
CA ARG A 196 -10.13 -29.51 -0.46
C ARG A 196 -10.95 -29.50 0.85
N GLY A 197 -12.22 -29.09 0.79
CA GLY A 197 -13.10 -28.99 1.95
C GLY A 197 -12.75 -27.86 2.91
N MET A 198 -11.98 -26.84 2.47
CA MET A 198 -11.60 -25.69 3.26
C MET A 198 -12.55 -24.50 3.02
N PRO A 199 -12.73 -23.59 4.00
CA PRO A 199 -13.58 -22.42 3.83
C PRO A 199 -12.99 -21.45 2.80
N THR A 200 -13.88 -20.85 1.99
CA THR A 200 -13.56 -19.79 1.03
C THR A 200 -13.96 -18.40 1.53
N THR A 201 -13.98 -18.20 2.84
CA THR A 201 -14.13 -16.90 3.47
C THR A 201 -12.89 -16.05 3.18
N VAL A 202 -13.10 -14.73 3.11
CA VAL A 202 -12.02 -13.77 2.80
C VAL A 202 -11.65 -12.96 4.04
N GLY A 203 -10.38 -12.59 4.12
CA GLY A 203 -9.84 -11.69 5.14
C GLY A 203 -10.14 -10.21 4.84
N ASP A 204 -9.54 -9.31 5.62
CA ASP A 204 -9.76 -7.87 5.55
C ASP A 204 -9.40 -7.27 4.18
N GLU A 205 -8.46 -7.87 3.48
CA GLU A 205 -7.99 -7.42 2.17
C GLU A 205 -8.59 -8.18 0.98
N GLY A 206 -9.57 -9.05 1.24
CA GLY A 206 -10.32 -9.77 0.22
C GLY A 206 -9.68 -11.06 -0.29
N GLY A 207 -8.49 -11.42 0.17
CA GLY A 207 -7.85 -12.73 -0.08
C GLY A 207 -8.50 -13.84 0.73
N PHE A 208 -8.43 -15.10 0.27
CA PHE A 208 -8.92 -16.25 1.01
C PHE A 208 -8.07 -16.51 2.26
N ALA A 209 -8.69 -17.08 3.29
CA ALA A 209 -8.04 -17.41 4.56
C ALA A 209 -8.17 -18.91 4.91
N PRO A 210 -7.69 -19.83 4.04
CA PRO A 210 -7.75 -21.26 4.31
C PRO A 210 -6.79 -21.66 5.44
N ASP A 211 -7.13 -22.68 6.22
CA ASP A 211 -6.26 -23.28 7.24
C ASP A 211 -5.29 -24.28 6.57
N LEU A 212 -4.23 -23.77 5.96
CA LEU A 212 -3.21 -24.58 5.29
C LEU A 212 -2.18 -25.11 6.30
N PRO A 213 -1.52 -26.24 6.03
CA PRO A 213 -0.61 -26.88 6.98
C PRO A 213 0.74 -26.15 7.15
N SER A 214 1.12 -25.26 6.21
CA SER A 214 2.37 -24.51 6.26
C SER A 214 2.34 -23.31 5.32
N ASN A 215 3.25 -22.35 5.51
CA ASN A 215 3.44 -21.22 4.60
C ASN A 215 3.79 -21.69 3.16
N GLU A 216 4.64 -22.70 3.00
CA GLU A 216 4.98 -23.26 1.69
C GLU A 216 3.77 -23.87 0.97
N SER A 217 2.78 -24.39 1.71
CA SER A 217 1.55 -24.93 1.12
C SER A 217 0.71 -23.87 0.41
N ALA A 218 0.79 -22.61 0.85
CA ALA A 218 0.16 -21.49 0.14
C ALA A 218 0.83 -21.24 -1.22
N LEU A 219 2.17 -21.25 -1.28
CA LEU A 219 2.91 -21.11 -2.54
C LEU A 219 2.56 -22.24 -3.53
N GLN A 220 2.52 -23.49 -3.04
CA GLN A 220 2.14 -24.65 -3.86
C GLN A 220 0.73 -24.50 -4.43
N LEU A 221 -0.22 -24.06 -3.59
CA LEU A 221 -1.60 -23.86 -3.98
C LEU A 221 -1.76 -22.75 -5.03
N LEU A 222 -0.98 -21.66 -4.91
CA LEU A 222 -0.98 -20.57 -5.89
C LEU A 222 -0.41 -21.01 -7.24
N VAL A 223 0.69 -21.75 -7.27
CA VAL A 223 1.26 -22.29 -8.52
C VAL A 223 0.26 -23.24 -9.19
N GLU A 224 -0.40 -24.12 -8.42
CA GLU A 224 -1.46 -24.98 -8.94
C GLU A 224 -2.65 -24.17 -9.50
N ALA A 225 -3.04 -23.07 -8.84
CA ALA A 225 -4.13 -22.23 -9.29
C ALA A 225 -3.80 -21.50 -10.60
N ILE A 226 -2.57 -21.00 -10.75
CA ILE A 226 -2.07 -20.34 -11.97
C ILE A 226 -2.09 -21.34 -13.13
N ASP A 227 -1.50 -22.54 -12.96
CA ASP A 227 -1.45 -23.57 -13.98
C ASP A 227 -2.85 -24.03 -14.40
N LYS A 228 -3.75 -24.30 -13.43
CA LYS A 228 -5.13 -24.71 -13.71
C LYS A 228 -6.00 -23.61 -14.33
N ALA A 229 -5.64 -22.36 -14.14
CA ALA A 229 -6.28 -21.24 -14.84
C ALA A 229 -5.78 -21.07 -16.28
N GLY A 230 -4.76 -21.84 -16.69
CA GLY A 230 -4.21 -21.84 -18.05
C GLY A 230 -3.08 -20.84 -18.29
N TYR A 231 -2.46 -20.34 -17.20
CA TYR A 231 -1.31 -19.43 -17.25
C TYR A 231 -0.01 -20.16 -16.88
N GLU A 232 1.11 -19.67 -17.40
CA GLU A 232 2.44 -20.20 -17.06
C GLU A 232 3.03 -19.46 -15.83
N PRO A 233 3.27 -20.18 -14.70
CA PRO A 233 3.90 -19.60 -13.53
C PRO A 233 5.29 -19.03 -13.86
N GLY A 234 5.53 -17.76 -13.46
CA GLY A 234 6.79 -17.05 -13.67
C GLY A 234 6.92 -16.33 -15.02
N ARG A 235 6.21 -16.77 -16.06
CA ARG A 235 6.13 -16.07 -17.34
C ARG A 235 4.93 -15.12 -17.39
N ASP A 236 3.73 -15.66 -17.21
CA ASP A 236 2.50 -14.89 -17.28
C ASP A 236 2.18 -14.24 -15.94
N ILE A 237 2.31 -15.01 -14.85
CA ILE A 237 2.04 -14.58 -13.47
C ILE A 237 3.17 -15.07 -12.57
N ALA A 238 3.83 -14.15 -11.90
CA ALA A 238 4.77 -14.43 -10.82
C ALA A 238 4.08 -14.33 -9.45
N LEU A 239 4.81 -14.63 -8.38
CA LEU A 239 4.33 -14.52 -7.00
C LEU A 239 5.06 -13.39 -6.27
N ALA A 240 4.37 -12.79 -5.29
CA ALA A 240 4.98 -11.93 -4.30
C ALA A 240 4.51 -12.32 -2.89
N LEU A 241 5.32 -12.01 -1.90
CA LEU A 241 5.06 -12.27 -0.49
C LEU A 241 5.08 -10.98 0.30
N ASP A 242 4.21 -10.87 1.30
CA ASP A 242 4.41 -10.00 2.45
C ASP A 242 4.60 -10.88 3.69
N CYS A 243 5.80 -10.89 4.22
CA CYS A 243 6.13 -11.70 5.39
C CYS A 243 5.65 -11.05 6.68
N ALA A 244 5.59 -9.71 6.75
CA ALA A 244 5.34 -8.95 7.97
C ALA A 244 6.17 -9.46 9.15
N ALA A 245 7.48 -9.67 8.92
CA ALA A 245 8.34 -10.45 9.82
C ALA A 245 8.54 -9.82 11.20
N SER A 246 8.19 -8.55 11.38
CA SER A 246 8.18 -7.87 12.68
C SER A 246 7.17 -8.51 13.64
N GLU A 247 6.04 -9.04 13.15
CA GLU A 247 4.97 -9.62 13.95
C GLU A 247 5.39 -10.89 14.71
N TYR A 248 6.37 -11.64 14.20
CA TYR A 248 6.85 -12.87 14.81
C TYR A 248 8.34 -12.84 15.17
N TYR A 249 8.96 -11.64 15.22
CA TYR A 249 10.34 -11.45 15.66
C TYR A 249 10.39 -11.18 17.16
N VAL A 250 10.89 -12.14 17.93
CA VAL A 250 10.95 -12.07 19.40
C VAL A 250 12.33 -12.51 19.87
N ASP A 251 12.98 -11.72 20.72
CA ASP A 251 14.29 -12.01 21.35
C ASP A 251 15.39 -12.37 20.33
N GLY A 252 15.40 -11.71 19.16
CA GLY A 252 16.43 -11.96 18.14
C GLY A 252 16.17 -13.18 17.26
N ALA A 253 14.98 -13.77 17.30
CA ALA A 253 14.60 -14.94 16.51
C ALA A 253 13.21 -14.80 15.90
N TYR A 254 12.97 -15.47 14.77
CA TYR A 254 11.68 -15.52 14.06
C TYR A 254 10.91 -16.76 14.49
N ARG A 255 9.74 -16.58 15.11
CA ARG A 255 8.90 -17.64 15.66
C ARG A 255 7.72 -17.93 14.72
N LEU A 256 7.85 -18.94 13.87
CA LEU A 256 6.76 -19.40 13.01
C LEU A 256 5.87 -20.35 13.82
N GLU A 257 4.85 -19.81 14.47
CA GLU A 257 3.99 -20.56 15.40
C GLU A 257 3.18 -21.62 14.67
N GLY A 258 2.68 -21.32 13.49
CA GLY A 258 1.92 -22.23 12.65
C GLY A 258 2.69 -23.47 12.23
N GLU A 259 4.03 -23.36 12.11
CA GLU A 259 4.94 -24.46 11.78
C GLU A 259 5.70 -25.01 13.01
N ASN A 260 5.47 -24.45 14.20
CA ASN A 260 6.22 -24.79 15.43
C ASN A 260 7.75 -24.72 15.23
N ARG A 261 8.23 -23.64 14.61
CA ARG A 261 9.65 -23.41 14.30
C ARG A 261 10.14 -22.10 14.90
N VAL A 262 11.38 -22.12 15.38
CA VAL A 262 12.11 -20.92 15.81
C VAL A 262 13.36 -20.83 14.95
N LEU A 263 13.53 -19.72 14.23
CA LEU A 263 14.59 -19.51 13.25
C LEU A 263 15.46 -18.34 13.68
N THR A 264 16.76 -18.51 13.57
CA THR A 264 17.71 -17.38 13.60
C THR A 264 17.58 -16.55 12.32
N PRO A 265 18.04 -15.27 12.28
CA PRO A 265 18.04 -14.48 11.05
C PRO A 265 18.63 -15.19 9.83
N PRO A 266 19.83 -15.82 9.89
CA PRO A 266 20.34 -16.59 8.76
C PRO A 266 19.43 -17.74 8.31
N GLN A 267 18.79 -18.44 9.24
CA GLN A 267 17.86 -19.52 8.90
C GLN A 267 16.58 -19.03 8.24
N MET A 268 16.07 -17.86 8.65
CA MET A 268 14.94 -17.22 7.98
C MET A 268 15.29 -16.83 6.54
N ILE A 269 16.48 -16.24 6.33
CA ILE A 269 17.02 -15.93 4.99
C ILE A 269 17.12 -17.19 4.13
N ASP A 270 17.61 -18.30 4.68
CA ASP A 270 17.73 -19.57 3.96
C ASP A 270 16.36 -20.15 3.55
N VAL A 271 15.34 -19.99 4.38
CA VAL A 271 13.94 -20.37 4.03
C VAL A 271 13.45 -19.55 2.84
N LEU A 272 13.56 -18.22 2.89
CA LEU A 272 13.15 -17.33 1.81
C LEU A 272 13.94 -17.62 0.51
N ALA A 273 15.26 -17.81 0.61
CA ALA A 273 16.10 -18.14 -0.54
C ALA A 273 15.72 -19.51 -1.15
N THR A 274 15.37 -20.49 -0.32
CA THR A 274 14.92 -21.81 -0.79
C THR A 274 13.61 -21.68 -1.56
N TRP A 275 12.65 -20.88 -1.08
CA TRP A 275 11.39 -20.65 -1.77
C TRP A 275 11.58 -19.89 -3.08
N CYS A 276 12.44 -18.86 -3.12
CA CYS A 276 12.79 -18.17 -4.38
C CYS A 276 13.43 -19.10 -5.43
N GLY A 277 14.16 -20.13 -4.99
CA GLY A 277 14.71 -21.15 -5.88
C GLY A 277 13.70 -22.18 -6.39
N LYS A 278 12.56 -22.35 -5.70
CA LYS A 278 11.52 -23.34 -6.04
C LYS A 278 10.30 -22.74 -6.74
N TYR A 279 9.95 -21.52 -6.42
CA TYR A 279 8.74 -20.85 -6.86
C TYR A 279 9.07 -19.54 -7.59
N PRO A 280 8.23 -19.08 -8.50
CA PRO A 280 8.49 -17.86 -9.27
C PRO A 280 8.22 -16.58 -8.45
N ILE A 281 8.90 -16.44 -7.31
CA ILE A 281 8.78 -15.28 -6.43
C ILE A 281 9.64 -14.15 -6.99
N VAL A 282 9.01 -13.01 -7.28
CA VAL A 282 9.67 -11.80 -7.82
C VAL A 282 9.83 -10.71 -6.76
N SER A 283 9.06 -10.76 -5.67
CA SER A 283 9.05 -9.73 -4.64
C SER A 283 8.78 -10.30 -3.26
N ILE A 284 9.49 -9.80 -2.25
CA ILE A 284 9.30 -10.11 -0.83
C ILE A 284 9.25 -8.78 -0.07
N GLU A 285 8.13 -8.52 0.60
CA GLU A 285 7.92 -7.40 1.50
C GLU A 285 8.18 -7.85 2.92
N ASP A 286 8.88 -7.01 3.69
CA ASP A 286 9.22 -7.18 5.10
C ASP A 286 9.68 -8.61 5.46
N GLY A 287 10.61 -9.13 4.65
CA GLY A 287 11.21 -10.46 4.85
C GLY A 287 12.03 -10.60 6.14
N MET A 288 12.39 -9.47 6.76
CA MET A 288 13.02 -9.36 8.06
C MET A 288 12.31 -8.29 8.90
N SER A 289 12.46 -8.34 10.23
CA SER A 289 11.88 -7.36 11.16
C SER A 289 12.43 -5.94 10.93
N GLU A 290 11.62 -4.91 11.19
CA GLU A 290 12.03 -3.49 11.21
C GLU A 290 13.17 -3.21 12.20
N HIS A 291 13.38 -4.09 13.18
CA HIS A 291 14.44 -4.01 14.18
C HIS A 291 15.71 -4.78 13.82
N ASP A 292 15.69 -5.65 12.79
CA ASP A 292 16.80 -6.50 12.37
C ASP A 292 17.51 -5.96 11.12
N TRP A 293 18.16 -4.81 11.25
CA TRP A 293 18.87 -4.15 10.14
C TRP A 293 20.03 -4.97 9.58
N ASP A 294 20.70 -5.75 10.40
CA ASP A 294 21.78 -6.64 9.96
C ASP A 294 21.21 -7.84 9.18
N GLY A 295 20.08 -8.40 9.62
CA GLY A 295 19.34 -9.41 8.87
C GLY A 295 18.82 -8.87 7.53
N TRP A 296 18.29 -7.66 7.49
CA TRP A 296 17.88 -6.99 6.25
C TRP A 296 19.03 -6.82 5.26
N LYS A 297 20.21 -6.41 5.75
CA LYS A 297 21.40 -6.28 4.92
C LYS A 297 21.82 -7.64 4.36
N ALA A 298 21.89 -8.67 5.20
CA ALA A 298 22.23 -10.02 4.78
C ALA A 298 21.22 -10.60 3.76
N LEU A 299 19.90 -10.35 3.95
CA LEU A 299 18.87 -10.71 3.00
C LEU A 299 19.08 -10.00 1.66
N THR A 300 19.40 -8.70 1.69
CA THR A 300 19.65 -7.90 0.49
C THR A 300 20.87 -8.40 -0.28
N GLU A 301 21.97 -8.69 0.40
CA GLU A 301 23.16 -9.27 -0.21
C GLU A 301 22.88 -10.66 -0.81
N ARG A 302 21.98 -11.44 -0.21
CA ARG A 302 21.65 -12.81 -0.64
C ARG A 302 20.71 -12.88 -1.82
N LEU A 303 19.67 -12.03 -1.87
CA LEU A 303 18.55 -12.12 -2.82
C LEU A 303 18.34 -10.85 -3.66
N GLY A 304 18.81 -9.70 -3.22
CA GLY A 304 18.41 -8.40 -3.79
C GLY A 304 18.84 -8.15 -5.24
N ARG A 305 19.65 -9.03 -5.84
CA ARG A 305 19.96 -8.99 -7.27
C ARG A 305 18.83 -9.55 -8.13
N ASP A 306 18.16 -10.60 -7.65
CA ASP A 306 17.20 -11.38 -8.42
C ASP A 306 15.76 -11.24 -7.94
N VAL A 307 15.57 -10.68 -6.73
CA VAL A 307 14.27 -10.52 -6.06
C VAL A 307 14.14 -9.09 -5.53
N GLN A 308 12.98 -8.50 -5.77
CA GLN A 308 12.61 -7.22 -5.17
C GLN A 308 12.39 -7.41 -3.66
N LEU A 309 13.07 -6.62 -2.86
CA LEU A 309 12.96 -6.63 -1.40
C LEU A 309 12.35 -5.30 -0.96
N VAL A 310 11.07 -5.34 -0.59
CA VAL A 310 10.27 -4.16 -0.26
C VAL A 310 10.33 -3.90 1.23
N GLY A 311 10.80 -2.71 1.62
CA GLY A 311 10.70 -2.25 3.00
C GLY A 311 9.40 -1.49 3.23
N ASP A 312 8.53 -2.03 4.11
CA ASP A 312 7.34 -1.37 4.63
C ASP A 312 7.62 -0.80 6.03
N ASP A 313 7.52 -1.61 7.08
CA ASP A 313 7.71 -1.18 8.46
C ASP A 313 9.11 -0.59 8.70
N ILE A 314 10.13 -1.11 8.03
CA ILE A 314 11.50 -0.61 8.17
C ILE A 314 11.66 0.84 7.67
N PHE A 315 10.83 1.29 6.72
CA PHE A 315 10.94 2.63 6.11
C PHE A 315 9.79 3.57 6.44
N CYS A 316 8.58 3.05 6.69
CA CYS A 316 7.37 3.83 7.02
C CYS A 316 7.13 5.03 6.08
N THR A 317 7.44 4.89 4.78
CA THR A 317 7.34 5.98 3.78
C THR A 317 8.18 7.23 4.14
N ASP A 318 9.09 7.15 5.14
CA ASP A 318 9.89 8.27 5.64
C ASP A 318 11.22 8.40 4.88
N THR A 319 11.41 9.54 4.21
CA THR A 319 12.65 9.84 3.45
C THR A 319 13.92 9.82 4.30
N ARG A 320 13.83 10.15 5.60
CA ARG A 320 14.97 10.13 6.53
C ARG A 320 15.44 8.70 6.77
N ILE A 321 14.49 7.78 6.94
CA ILE A 321 14.78 6.36 7.18
C ILE A 321 15.19 5.68 5.87
N LEU A 322 14.48 5.96 4.78
CA LEU A 322 14.84 5.47 3.45
C LEU A 322 16.29 5.84 3.08
N LYS A 323 16.70 7.08 3.33
CA LYS A 323 18.08 7.53 3.12
C LYS A 323 19.11 6.71 3.89
N GLN A 324 18.79 6.30 5.14
CA GLN A 324 19.65 5.42 5.93
C GLN A 324 19.72 4.01 5.31
N GLY A 325 18.58 3.47 4.87
CA GLY A 325 18.51 2.16 4.19
C GLY A 325 19.35 2.13 2.92
N ILE A 326 19.20 3.14 2.07
CA ILE A 326 20.01 3.30 0.84
C ILE A 326 21.49 3.34 1.17
N ALA A 327 21.90 4.14 2.16
CA ALA A 327 23.31 4.26 2.54
C ALA A 327 23.90 2.96 3.10
N LYS A 328 23.08 2.10 3.71
CA LYS A 328 23.49 0.82 4.27
C LYS A 328 23.35 -0.35 3.30
N GLY A 329 22.73 -0.15 2.13
CA GLY A 329 22.43 -1.21 1.17
C GLY A 329 21.37 -2.20 1.71
N VAL A 330 20.32 -1.68 2.31
CA VAL A 330 19.21 -2.44 2.91
C VAL A 330 17.98 -2.31 2.03
N ALA A 331 17.36 -3.42 1.64
CA ALA A 331 16.28 -3.50 0.67
C ALA A 331 16.68 -3.00 -0.75
N ASN A 332 15.76 -3.00 -1.70
CA ASN A 332 15.91 -2.43 -3.03
C ASN A 332 14.59 -1.85 -3.58
N SER A 333 13.58 -1.78 -2.70
CA SER A 333 12.26 -1.23 -2.96
C SER A 333 11.66 -0.66 -1.68
N ILE A 334 10.70 0.25 -1.81
CA ILE A 334 9.94 0.81 -0.68
C ILE A 334 8.44 0.65 -0.91
N LEU A 335 7.71 0.30 0.14
CA LEU A 335 6.26 0.41 0.16
C LEU A 335 5.86 1.86 0.47
N ILE A 336 4.89 2.38 -0.25
CA ILE A 336 4.40 3.75 -0.13
C ILE A 336 2.98 3.72 0.42
N LYS A 337 2.82 4.04 1.68
CA LYS A 337 1.54 4.18 2.36
C LYS A 337 1.33 5.65 2.75
N ILE A 338 0.43 6.34 2.10
CA ILE A 338 0.24 7.79 2.24
C ILE A 338 -0.03 8.23 3.70
N ASN A 339 -0.71 7.37 4.48
CA ASN A 339 -1.02 7.68 5.87
C ASN A 339 0.14 7.41 6.85
N GLN A 340 1.18 6.66 6.46
CA GLN A 340 2.37 6.47 7.28
C GLN A 340 3.19 7.75 7.42
N ILE A 341 3.08 8.66 6.44
CA ILE A 341 3.80 9.93 6.43
C ILE A 341 2.88 11.15 6.56
N GLY A 342 1.68 11.12 5.98
CA GLY A 342 0.58 12.04 6.25
C GLY A 342 0.45 13.26 5.36
N THR A 343 1.25 13.42 4.28
CA THR A 343 1.03 14.40 3.22
C THR A 343 1.38 13.83 1.84
N LEU A 344 0.78 14.39 0.78
CA LEU A 344 1.13 14.03 -0.59
C LEU A 344 2.54 14.48 -0.97
N SER A 345 2.97 15.66 -0.53
CA SER A 345 4.32 16.17 -0.83
C SER A 345 5.41 15.28 -0.25
N GLU A 346 5.27 14.80 0.98
CA GLU A 346 6.21 13.85 1.58
C GLU A 346 6.16 12.49 0.90
N THR A 347 4.96 12.02 0.50
CA THR A 347 4.76 10.79 -0.27
C THR A 347 5.51 10.84 -1.60
N PHE A 348 5.33 11.90 -2.38
CA PHE A 348 6.05 12.09 -3.65
C PHE A 348 7.57 12.24 -3.46
N ALA A 349 7.99 12.87 -2.35
CA ALA A 349 9.42 12.96 -2.02
C ALA A 349 10.03 11.57 -1.75
N ALA A 350 9.31 10.67 -1.07
CA ALA A 350 9.75 9.29 -0.83
C ALA A 350 9.88 8.50 -2.14
N ILE A 351 8.86 8.54 -3.03
CA ILE A 351 8.90 7.91 -4.35
C ILE A 351 10.07 8.46 -5.19
N SER A 352 10.24 9.79 -5.24
CA SER A 352 11.33 10.42 -5.98
C SER A 352 12.72 10.02 -5.43
N MET A 353 12.87 9.90 -4.11
CA MET A 353 14.13 9.46 -3.49
C MET A 353 14.44 8.01 -3.85
N ALA A 354 13.45 7.13 -3.77
CA ALA A 354 13.58 5.71 -4.15
C ALA A 354 14.06 5.58 -5.60
N ASN A 355 13.34 6.21 -6.54
CA ASN A 355 13.67 6.16 -7.97
C ASN A 355 15.10 6.65 -8.28
N ARG A 356 15.55 7.76 -7.64
CA ARG A 356 16.92 8.26 -7.80
C ARG A 356 17.98 7.32 -7.28
N ALA A 357 17.63 6.48 -6.31
CA ALA A 357 18.53 5.45 -5.76
C ALA A 357 18.43 4.11 -6.50
N ARG A 358 17.62 4.01 -7.59
CA ARG A 358 17.28 2.78 -8.28
C ARG A 358 16.53 1.75 -7.40
N TYR A 359 15.83 2.23 -6.38
CA TYR A 359 14.81 1.46 -5.67
C TYR A 359 13.49 1.63 -6.40
N THR A 360 12.72 0.56 -6.50
CA THR A 360 11.34 0.63 -6.94
C THR A 360 10.44 1.16 -5.83
N ALA A 361 9.25 1.63 -6.19
CA ALA A 361 8.24 2.06 -5.25
C ALA A 361 6.93 1.31 -5.52
N VAL A 362 6.30 0.76 -4.48
CA VAL A 362 5.00 0.09 -4.57
C VAL A 362 3.98 0.93 -3.82
N VAL A 363 3.06 1.57 -4.53
CA VAL A 363 1.98 2.34 -3.88
C VAL A 363 0.99 1.37 -3.26
N SER A 364 0.66 1.55 -1.99
CA SER A 364 -0.07 0.56 -1.21
C SER A 364 -1.30 1.12 -0.53
N HIS A 365 -2.31 0.26 -0.42
CA HIS A 365 -3.46 0.39 0.45
C HIS A 365 -3.09 0.15 1.93
N ARG A 366 -4.10 0.20 2.80
CA ARG A 366 -4.02 -0.31 4.18
C ARG A 366 -5.10 -1.39 4.40
N SER A 367 -4.98 -2.13 5.52
CA SER A 367 -5.98 -3.14 5.90
C SER A 367 -7.37 -2.53 6.15
N GLY A 368 -7.46 -1.35 6.72
CA GLY A 368 -8.69 -0.54 6.79
C GLY A 368 -8.73 0.49 5.67
N GLU A 369 -9.53 0.23 4.65
CA GLU A 369 -9.71 1.11 3.50
C GLU A 369 -11.08 1.78 3.49
N THR A 370 -11.21 2.78 2.62
CA THR A 370 -12.47 3.41 2.28
C THR A 370 -12.76 3.18 0.78
N GLU A 371 -13.86 3.74 0.26
CA GLU A 371 -14.12 3.78 -1.19
C GLU A 371 -13.22 4.76 -1.96
N ASP A 372 -12.41 5.57 -1.28
CA ASP A 372 -11.49 6.52 -1.91
C ASP A 372 -10.45 5.79 -2.78
N THR A 373 -10.23 6.30 -3.99
CA THR A 373 -9.38 5.66 -5.01
C THR A 373 -8.06 6.38 -5.25
N ILE A 374 -7.72 7.38 -4.43
CA ILE A 374 -6.59 8.28 -4.69
C ILE A 374 -5.26 7.55 -4.92
N ILE A 375 -5.03 6.40 -4.27
CA ILE A 375 -3.78 5.64 -4.45
C ILE A 375 -3.62 5.10 -5.88
N ALA A 376 -4.72 4.87 -6.61
CA ALA A 376 -4.65 4.53 -8.04
C ALA A 376 -4.14 5.70 -8.87
N ASP A 377 -4.67 6.90 -8.62
CA ASP A 377 -4.24 8.14 -9.29
C ASP A 377 -2.79 8.49 -8.93
N ILE A 378 -2.38 8.29 -7.66
CA ILE A 378 -0.99 8.49 -7.22
C ILE A 378 -0.05 7.50 -7.93
N ALA A 379 -0.41 6.21 -8.02
CA ALA A 379 0.44 5.21 -8.65
C ALA A 379 0.74 5.54 -10.11
N VAL A 380 -0.26 6.01 -10.86
CA VAL A 380 -0.10 6.45 -12.26
C VAL A 380 0.60 7.81 -12.32
N GLY A 381 0.14 8.82 -11.57
CA GLY A 381 0.70 10.17 -11.60
C GLY A 381 2.15 10.25 -11.14
N ALA A 382 2.55 9.45 -10.14
CA ALA A 382 3.94 9.36 -9.71
C ALA A 382 4.81 8.44 -10.61
N ASN A 383 4.20 7.76 -11.58
CA ASN A 383 4.85 6.74 -12.39
C ASN A 383 5.58 5.70 -11.52
N ALA A 384 4.90 5.23 -10.46
CA ALA A 384 5.49 4.36 -9.46
C ALA A 384 5.77 2.94 -9.99
N GLY A 385 5.11 2.55 -11.08
CA GLY A 385 5.28 1.27 -11.76
C GLY A 385 4.58 0.10 -11.07
N GLN A 386 4.27 0.17 -9.78
CA GLN A 386 3.65 -0.93 -9.03
C GLN A 386 2.58 -0.42 -8.04
N ILE A 387 1.56 -1.25 -7.78
CA ILE A 387 0.51 -1.00 -6.80
C ILE A 387 0.17 -2.28 -6.02
N LYS A 388 -0.01 -2.18 -4.72
CA LYS A 388 -0.51 -3.22 -3.82
C LYS A 388 -1.83 -2.74 -3.24
N THR A 389 -2.97 -3.30 -3.68
CA THR A 389 -4.29 -2.80 -3.26
C THR A 389 -5.30 -3.91 -2.95
N GLY A 390 -4.78 -5.01 -2.38
CA GLY A 390 -5.57 -6.14 -1.91
C GLY A 390 -5.97 -7.10 -3.03
N SER A 391 -7.04 -7.85 -2.78
CA SER A 391 -7.52 -8.89 -3.66
C SER A 391 -8.55 -8.41 -4.67
N LEU A 392 -9.08 -9.35 -5.42
CA LEU A 392 -10.12 -9.20 -6.46
C LEU A 392 -11.53 -9.40 -5.88
N SER A 393 -11.70 -9.08 -4.60
CA SER A 393 -12.96 -9.07 -3.87
C SER A 393 -12.96 -7.94 -2.83
N ARG A 394 -14.13 -7.58 -2.30
CA ARG A 394 -14.44 -6.41 -1.45
C ARG A 394 -14.38 -5.09 -2.23
N SER A 395 -15.43 -4.30 -2.11
CA SER A 395 -15.61 -3.06 -2.90
C SER A 395 -14.53 -2.02 -2.64
N ASP A 396 -14.01 -1.96 -1.41
CA ASP A 396 -12.93 -1.08 -1.00
C ASP A 396 -11.60 -1.36 -1.75
N ARG A 397 -11.38 -2.61 -2.19
CA ARG A 397 -10.22 -3.00 -3.01
C ARG A 397 -10.52 -2.82 -4.50
N ILE A 398 -11.66 -3.35 -4.95
CA ILE A 398 -12.09 -3.28 -6.35
C ILE A 398 -12.24 -1.83 -6.84
N ALA A 399 -12.59 -0.88 -5.97
CA ALA A 399 -12.69 0.53 -6.33
C ALA A 399 -11.39 1.06 -6.96
N LYS A 400 -10.21 0.68 -6.40
CA LYS A 400 -8.89 1.09 -6.90
C LYS A 400 -8.57 0.45 -8.25
N TYR A 401 -8.85 -0.85 -8.41
CA TYR A 401 -8.70 -1.54 -9.69
C TYR A 401 -9.61 -0.94 -10.79
N ASN A 402 -10.87 -0.66 -10.44
CA ASN A 402 -11.80 -0.02 -11.36
C ASN A 402 -11.36 1.40 -11.75
N GLN A 403 -10.73 2.14 -10.83
CA GLN A 403 -10.16 3.45 -11.15
C GLN A 403 -9.00 3.32 -12.14
N LEU A 404 -8.12 2.33 -11.97
CA LEU A 404 -7.03 2.06 -12.93
C LEU A 404 -7.56 1.68 -14.31
N LEU A 405 -8.68 0.93 -14.41
CA LEU A 405 -9.33 0.64 -15.69
C LEU A 405 -9.86 1.92 -16.37
N ARG A 406 -10.45 2.85 -15.60
CA ARG A 406 -10.90 4.15 -16.14
C ARG A 406 -9.72 4.99 -16.62
N ILE A 407 -8.61 4.98 -15.86
CA ILE A 407 -7.39 5.68 -16.26
C ILE A 407 -6.80 5.08 -17.54
N GLU A 408 -6.76 3.74 -17.67
CA GLU A 408 -6.32 3.07 -18.89
C GLU A 408 -7.18 3.46 -20.09
N GLU A 409 -8.51 3.53 -19.91
CA GLU A 409 -9.45 3.97 -20.95
C GLU A 409 -9.25 5.44 -21.34
N ASP A 410 -9.04 6.33 -20.37
CA ASP A 410 -8.78 7.76 -20.60
C ASP A 410 -7.44 8.02 -21.30
N LEU A 411 -6.42 7.23 -20.99
CA LEU A 411 -5.13 7.28 -21.68
C LEU A 411 -5.19 6.75 -23.11
N GLY A 412 -6.11 5.82 -23.40
CA GLY A 412 -6.28 5.22 -24.74
C GLY A 412 -4.98 4.63 -25.29
N ASP A 413 -4.59 5.02 -26.51
CA ASP A 413 -3.37 4.54 -27.17
C ASP A 413 -2.06 4.98 -26.47
N ALA A 414 -2.13 5.95 -25.55
CA ALA A 414 -0.98 6.37 -24.74
C ALA A 414 -0.81 5.52 -23.46
N ALA A 415 -1.77 4.64 -23.18
CA ALA A 415 -1.66 3.73 -22.04
C ALA A 415 -0.52 2.73 -22.24
N SER A 416 0.35 2.59 -21.24
CA SER A 416 1.38 1.57 -21.22
C SER A 416 1.31 0.74 -19.94
N TYR A 417 1.60 -0.57 -20.07
CA TYR A 417 1.69 -1.49 -18.95
C TYR A 417 3.08 -2.11 -18.96
N PRO A 418 3.93 -1.82 -17.96
CA PRO A 418 5.36 -2.15 -18.04
C PRO A 418 5.64 -3.65 -17.81
N GLY A 419 4.70 -4.42 -17.25
CA GLY A 419 4.93 -5.82 -16.95
C GLY A 419 6.22 -6.03 -16.14
N ARG A 420 7.13 -6.87 -16.64
CA ARG A 420 8.39 -7.16 -15.96
C ARG A 420 9.32 -5.94 -15.81
N ASP A 421 9.23 -4.96 -16.71
CA ASP A 421 10.07 -3.76 -16.67
C ASP A 421 9.76 -2.85 -15.47
N ALA A 422 8.62 -3.05 -14.78
CA ALA A 422 8.34 -2.40 -13.50
C ALA A 422 9.33 -2.78 -12.38
N PHE A 423 10.08 -3.85 -12.56
CA PHE A 423 11.09 -4.36 -11.63
C PHE A 423 12.50 -3.99 -12.10
N PHE A 424 12.71 -2.74 -12.48
CA PHE A 424 13.96 -2.21 -13.06
C PHE A 424 15.17 -2.26 -12.10
N ASN A 425 14.95 -2.57 -10.84
CA ASN A 425 15.97 -2.77 -9.81
C ASN A 425 16.61 -4.16 -9.84
N LEU A 426 16.02 -5.11 -10.59
CA LEU A 426 16.53 -6.48 -10.73
C LEU A 426 17.49 -6.62 -11.92
N ALA A 427 18.37 -7.64 -11.89
CA ALA A 427 19.40 -7.89 -12.91
C ALA A 427 18.88 -8.68 -14.11
#